data_c271a3be32784971335c8602819c14f7
#
_entry.id   c271a3be32784971335c8602819c14f7
#
_cell.length_a   1.000
_cell.length_b   1.000
_cell.length_c   1.000
_cell.angle_alpha   90.00
_cell.angle_beta   90.00
_cell.angle_gamma   90.00
#
_symmetry.space_group_name_H-M   'P 1'
#
loop_
_entity.id
_entity.type
_entity.pdbx_description
1 polymer ?
#
loop_
_entity_poly.entity_id
_entity_poly.type
_entity_poly.pdbx_seq_one_letter_code
_entity_poly.pdbx_strand_id
1 'polypeptide(L)'
;HSISDDLVHWQELPTALYPGEGDEPDASGVWTGSVIYGEGQYHAFYTGYCLTAEFQQTICHATSDDGITWTKDIANPVITPMTELYEKLDWRDPYVFYNEEDENYWILISARRLDMPVTRRGCIVLYRSKNLKDWTYYGPIYSPGHTNCPECPEMYKMGGHWYLSYSRFSEFVNTIYRVSESPFGPWRKPKKDGIGGRRFYAAKSMQNDDGRRFYFGWAHDRAEQSDKGEWYWGGTFCIPHEVVPTENGELNVKLPCEYEHIFDKAVNWKYISVLGNAKDYGEKTITLNALESCSYGFLRHTEESYMLTCKIVPRETYDTFGILLKSDKEASGCLFLEFDKAMQRVSFLNLPMGVDPFW
;
A
#
# COMPACT_ATOMS: atom_id res chain seq x y z
N HIS A 1 -2.57 -17.76 -5.39
CA HIS A 1 -2.08 -17.21 -4.13
C HIS A 1 -0.71 -17.77 -3.76
N SER A 2 -0.07 -17.17 -2.75
CA SER A 2 1.28 -17.54 -2.36
C SER A 2 1.40 -17.57 -0.83
N ILE A 3 2.34 -18.36 -0.33
CA ILE A 3 2.64 -18.47 1.09
C ILE A 3 4.11 -18.19 1.36
N SER A 4 4.43 -17.61 2.50
CA SER A 4 5.79 -17.36 2.95
C SER A 4 5.87 -17.45 4.48
N ASP A 5 6.94 -18.04 4.98
CA ASP A 5 7.23 -18.11 6.41
C ASP A 5 8.12 -16.95 6.89
N ASP A 6 8.77 -16.23 5.95
CA ASP A 6 9.78 -15.21 6.26
C ASP A 6 9.60 -13.89 5.50
N LEU A 7 8.49 -13.70 4.77
CA LEU A 7 8.19 -12.52 3.93
C LEU A 7 9.15 -12.30 2.74
N VAL A 8 10.19 -13.13 2.59
CA VAL A 8 11.25 -13.01 1.59
C VAL A 8 11.11 -14.11 0.53
N HIS A 9 10.97 -15.34 0.99
CA HIS A 9 10.84 -16.51 0.14
C HIS A 9 9.37 -16.90 0.02
N TRP A 10 8.85 -16.87 -1.20
CA TRP A 10 7.45 -17.12 -1.49
C TRP A 10 7.28 -18.40 -2.31
N GLN A 11 6.34 -19.22 -1.89
CA GLN A 11 5.89 -20.38 -2.65
C GLN A 11 4.55 -20.06 -3.30
N GLU A 12 4.46 -20.22 -4.61
CA GLU A 12 3.20 -20.14 -5.34
C GLU A 12 2.34 -21.37 -5.05
N LEU A 13 1.07 -21.13 -4.79
CA LEU A 13 0.03 -22.14 -4.58
C LEU A 13 -0.95 -22.12 -5.76
N PRO A 14 -1.79 -23.17 -5.91
CA PRO A 14 -2.82 -23.20 -6.95
C PRO A 14 -3.75 -21.98 -6.87
N THR A 15 -4.30 -21.56 -8.01
CA THR A 15 -5.29 -20.48 -8.05
C THR A 15 -6.46 -20.79 -7.11
N ALA A 16 -6.72 -19.89 -6.16
CA ALA A 16 -7.76 -20.09 -5.15
C ALA A 16 -9.17 -20.06 -5.73
N LEU A 17 -9.46 -19.06 -6.57
CA LEU A 17 -10.78 -18.85 -7.17
C LEU A 17 -10.62 -18.49 -8.64
N TYR A 18 -11.34 -19.20 -9.51
CA TYR A 18 -11.46 -18.87 -10.91
C TYR A 18 -12.72 -18.04 -11.17
N PRO A 19 -12.75 -17.17 -12.18
CA PRO A 19 -14.00 -16.54 -12.63
C PRO A 19 -15.06 -17.60 -12.92
N GLY A 20 -16.31 -17.25 -12.71
CA GLY A 20 -17.45 -18.08 -13.05
C GLY A 20 -17.75 -18.09 -14.56
N GLU A 21 -18.86 -18.71 -14.94
CA GLU A 21 -19.30 -18.80 -16.33
C GLU A 21 -20.68 -18.15 -16.50
N GLY A 22 -20.98 -17.72 -17.73
CA GLY A 22 -22.28 -17.21 -18.10
C GLY A 22 -22.73 -15.99 -17.30
N ASP A 23 -23.80 -16.14 -16.54
CA ASP A 23 -24.41 -15.07 -15.73
C ASP A 23 -23.98 -15.10 -14.24
N GLU A 24 -22.98 -15.89 -13.90
CA GLU A 24 -22.45 -15.90 -12.54
C GLU A 24 -21.92 -14.51 -12.16
N PRO A 25 -22.06 -14.09 -10.87
CA PRO A 25 -21.74 -12.72 -10.45
C PRO A 25 -20.26 -12.36 -10.60
N ASP A 26 -19.40 -13.33 -10.83
CA ASP A 26 -17.96 -13.15 -11.03
C ASP A 26 -17.47 -13.67 -12.40
N ALA A 27 -18.36 -13.82 -13.37
CA ALA A 27 -18.03 -14.38 -14.69
C ALA A 27 -17.00 -13.54 -15.47
N SER A 28 -16.90 -12.24 -15.21
CA SER A 28 -15.90 -11.36 -15.83
C SER A 28 -14.65 -11.15 -14.97
N GLY A 29 -14.65 -11.59 -13.71
CA GLY A 29 -13.48 -11.53 -12.84
C GLY A 29 -13.76 -11.69 -11.36
N VAL A 30 -12.77 -12.22 -10.67
CA VAL A 30 -12.66 -12.25 -9.20
C VAL A 30 -11.72 -11.13 -8.80
N TRP A 31 -12.26 -10.12 -8.10
CA TRP A 31 -11.49 -8.93 -7.70
C TRP A 31 -11.18 -8.95 -6.21
N THR A 32 -10.65 -7.84 -5.71
CA THR A 32 -10.19 -7.67 -4.32
C THR A 32 -11.19 -8.15 -3.29
N GLY A 33 -10.66 -8.76 -2.24
CA GLY A 33 -11.41 -9.26 -1.11
C GLY A 33 -10.56 -9.39 0.14
N SER A 34 -11.06 -10.13 1.10
CA SER A 34 -10.37 -10.49 2.32
C SER A 34 -10.81 -11.85 2.83
N VAL A 35 -9.97 -12.45 3.69
CA VAL A 35 -10.20 -13.77 4.27
C VAL A 35 -10.23 -13.64 5.79
N ILE A 36 -11.12 -14.40 6.42
CA ILE A 36 -11.17 -14.59 7.87
C ILE A 36 -11.33 -16.06 8.20
N TYR A 37 -10.72 -16.51 9.29
CA TYR A 37 -11.07 -17.79 9.91
C TYR A 37 -12.15 -17.55 10.96
N GLY A 38 -13.27 -18.22 10.83
CA GLY A 38 -14.40 -18.09 11.73
C GLY A 38 -15.36 -19.26 11.57
N GLU A 39 -16.23 -19.52 12.54
CA GLU A 39 -17.24 -20.60 12.47
C GLU A 39 -16.65 -21.98 12.07
N GLY A 40 -15.35 -22.21 12.35
CA GLY A 40 -14.67 -23.47 12.11
C GLY A 40 -14.05 -23.66 10.72
N GLN A 41 -14.05 -22.65 9.86
CA GLN A 41 -13.46 -22.70 8.51
C GLN A 41 -12.97 -21.33 8.05
N TYR A 42 -12.27 -21.29 6.93
CA TYR A 42 -11.91 -20.04 6.26
C TYR A 42 -13.06 -19.51 5.41
N HIS A 43 -13.29 -18.20 5.46
CA HIS A 43 -14.27 -17.48 4.66
C HIS A 43 -13.58 -16.40 3.85
N ALA A 44 -13.70 -16.44 2.53
CA ALA A 44 -13.28 -15.39 1.63
C ALA A 44 -14.50 -14.57 1.18
N PHE A 45 -14.46 -13.27 1.43
CA PHE A 45 -15.39 -12.33 0.83
C PHE A 45 -14.64 -11.55 -0.23
N TYR A 46 -15.16 -11.53 -1.45
CA TYR A 46 -14.48 -10.92 -2.60
C TYR A 46 -15.47 -10.19 -3.50
N THR A 47 -14.94 -9.34 -4.35
CA THR A 47 -15.75 -8.66 -5.36
C THR A 47 -15.93 -9.59 -6.55
N GLY A 48 -17.17 -9.98 -6.79
CA GLY A 48 -17.58 -10.58 -8.03
C GLY A 48 -17.79 -9.50 -9.08
N TYR A 49 -17.17 -9.64 -10.26
CA TYR A 49 -17.31 -8.73 -11.37
C TYR A 49 -17.94 -9.45 -12.57
N CYS A 50 -19.07 -8.93 -13.05
CA CYS A 50 -19.77 -9.43 -14.23
C CYS A 50 -20.27 -8.27 -15.09
N LEU A 51 -19.67 -8.10 -16.27
CA LEU A 51 -19.97 -7.00 -17.18
C LEU A 51 -21.42 -6.97 -17.68
N THR A 52 -22.04 -8.14 -17.79
CA THR A 52 -23.39 -8.32 -18.34
C THR A 52 -24.48 -8.28 -17.27
N ALA A 53 -24.10 -8.35 -15.97
CA ALA A 53 -25.05 -8.34 -14.88
C ALA A 53 -25.66 -6.96 -14.62
N GLU A 54 -26.86 -6.91 -14.04
CA GLU A 54 -27.48 -5.67 -13.59
C GLU A 54 -26.58 -4.91 -12.59
N PHE A 55 -25.97 -5.63 -11.66
CA PHE A 55 -24.97 -5.11 -10.73
C PHE A 55 -23.62 -5.69 -11.13
N GLN A 56 -22.80 -4.87 -11.80
CA GLN A 56 -21.50 -5.33 -12.30
C GLN A 56 -20.52 -5.66 -11.19
N GLN A 57 -20.66 -5.08 -10.02
CA GLN A 57 -19.82 -5.33 -8.86
C GLN A 57 -20.71 -5.70 -7.68
N THR A 58 -20.46 -6.86 -7.12
CA THR A 58 -21.21 -7.41 -5.98
C THR A 58 -20.26 -8.11 -5.02
N ILE A 59 -20.71 -8.38 -3.79
CA ILE A 59 -19.90 -9.12 -2.84
C ILE A 59 -20.28 -10.60 -2.92
N CYS A 60 -19.29 -11.41 -3.22
CA CYS A 60 -19.35 -12.86 -3.26
C CYS A 60 -18.62 -13.50 -2.08
N HIS A 61 -18.97 -14.74 -1.81
CA HIS A 61 -18.43 -15.52 -0.70
C HIS A 61 -17.94 -16.88 -1.17
N ALA A 62 -16.85 -17.36 -0.57
CA ALA A 62 -16.34 -18.72 -0.71
C ALA A 62 -15.81 -19.23 0.62
N THR A 63 -15.78 -20.55 0.79
CA THR A 63 -15.27 -21.20 2.00
C THR A 63 -14.16 -22.18 1.69
N SER A 64 -13.33 -22.45 2.69
CA SER A 64 -12.24 -23.43 2.60
C SER A 64 -11.95 -24.03 3.99
N ASP A 65 -11.64 -25.32 4.02
CA ASP A 65 -11.21 -26.00 5.24
C ASP A 65 -9.69 -25.89 5.46
N ASP A 66 -8.92 -25.70 4.38
CA ASP A 66 -7.46 -25.74 4.37
C ASP A 66 -6.78 -24.40 3.97
N GLY A 67 -7.58 -23.39 3.58
CA GLY A 67 -7.07 -22.10 3.06
C GLY A 67 -6.48 -22.20 1.66
N ILE A 68 -6.51 -23.36 1.01
CA ILE A 68 -5.93 -23.65 -0.31
C ILE A 68 -7.02 -23.96 -1.33
N THR A 69 -7.91 -24.87 -0.98
CA THR A 69 -9.01 -25.31 -1.84
C THR A 69 -10.29 -24.57 -1.45
N TRP A 70 -10.85 -23.81 -2.39
CA TRP A 70 -11.99 -22.94 -2.12
C TRP A 70 -13.25 -23.38 -2.84
N THR A 71 -14.37 -23.28 -2.17
CA THR A 71 -15.70 -23.58 -2.72
C THR A 71 -16.54 -22.30 -2.69
N LYS A 72 -16.99 -21.83 -3.86
CA LYS A 72 -17.90 -20.68 -3.97
C LYS A 72 -19.27 -21.00 -3.36
N ASP A 73 -19.83 -20.01 -2.69
CA ASP A 73 -21.18 -20.10 -2.14
C ASP A 73 -22.21 -20.10 -3.28
N ILE A 74 -23.14 -21.04 -3.26
CA ILE A 74 -24.22 -21.13 -4.25
C ILE A 74 -25.19 -19.94 -4.14
N ALA A 75 -25.22 -19.25 -3.00
CA ALA A 75 -26.06 -18.07 -2.78
C ALA A 75 -25.42 -16.77 -3.33
N ASN A 76 -24.25 -16.83 -3.97
CA ASN A 76 -23.64 -15.64 -4.54
C ASN A 76 -24.53 -14.93 -5.56
N PRO A 77 -24.57 -13.58 -5.55
CA PRO A 77 -23.87 -12.68 -4.65
C PRO A 77 -24.55 -12.57 -3.27
N VAL A 78 -23.76 -12.51 -2.18
CA VAL A 78 -24.29 -12.44 -0.82
C VAL A 78 -24.66 -11.02 -0.39
N ILE A 79 -24.05 -9.98 -0.98
CA ILE A 79 -24.43 -8.57 -0.74
C ILE A 79 -24.37 -7.81 -2.06
N THR A 80 -25.49 -7.14 -2.40
CA THR A 80 -25.65 -6.32 -3.61
C THR A 80 -25.77 -4.83 -3.26
N PRO A 81 -25.54 -3.91 -4.23
CA PRO A 81 -25.73 -2.48 -4.01
C PRO A 81 -27.16 -2.12 -3.64
N MET A 82 -27.34 -1.24 -2.66
CA MET A 82 -28.62 -0.60 -2.36
C MET A 82 -28.76 0.65 -3.26
N THR A 83 -29.35 0.49 -4.43
CA THR A 83 -29.34 1.49 -5.52
C THR A 83 -30.11 2.76 -5.23
N GLU A 84 -30.95 2.78 -4.22
CA GLU A 84 -31.59 3.98 -3.69
C GLU A 84 -30.65 4.90 -2.91
N LEU A 85 -29.53 4.37 -2.43
CA LEU A 85 -28.54 5.09 -1.60
C LEU A 85 -27.18 5.22 -2.28
N TYR A 86 -26.80 4.23 -3.09
CA TYR A 86 -25.46 4.07 -3.64
C TYR A 86 -25.45 3.86 -5.14
N GLU A 87 -24.32 4.20 -5.78
CA GLU A 87 -24.11 3.92 -7.19
C GLU A 87 -23.98 2.41 -7.46
N LYS A 88 -24.43 1.96 -8.64
CA LYS A 88 -24.42 0.56 -9.04
C LYS A 88 -23.01 0.01 -9.32
N LEU A 89 -22.08 0.88 -9.75
CA LEU A 89 -20.80 0.47 -10.33
C LEU A 89 -19.66 0.39 -9.30
N ASP A 90 -19.76 1.08 -8.19
CA ASP A 90 -18.70 1.15 -7.19
C ASP A 90 -19.16 0.48 -5.89
N TRP A 91 -19.20 -0.86 -5.92
CA TRP A 91 -19.61 -1.69 -4.79
C TRP A 91 -18.67 -2.89 -4.67
N ARG A 92 -17.51 -2.68 -4.00
CA ARG A 92 -16.40 -3.63 -4.06
C ARG A 92 -15.50 -3.63 -2.84
N ASP A 93 -14.45 -4.44 -2.91
CA ASP A 93 -13.31 -4.54 -2.00
C ASP A 93 -13.73 -4.87 -0.55
N PRO A 94 -14.48 -5.97 -0.34
CA PRO A 94 -14.93 -6.31 1.00
C PRO A 94 -13.75 -6.61 1.92
N TYR A 95 -13.79 -6.04 3.13
CA TYR A 95 -12.89 -6.37 4.20
C TYR A 95 -13.65 -6.88 5.41
N VAL A 96 -13.44 -8.13 5.77
CA VAL A 96 -14.11 -8.79 6.89
C VAL A 96 -13.18 -8.92 8.08
N PHE A 97 -13.71 -8.64 9.28
CA PHE A 97 -13.01 -8.88 10.55
C PHE A 97 -14.02 -9.09 11.68
N TYR A 98 -13.58 -9.70 12.77
CA TYR A 98 -14.38 -9.81 13.99
C TYR A 98 -14.11 -8.60 14.89
N ASN A 99 -15.16 -7.90 15.30
CA ASN A 99 -15.07 -6.80 16.24
C ASN A 99 -15.45 -7.29 17.65
N GLU A 100 -14.43 -7.43 18.50
CA GLU A 100 -14.59 -7.91 19.87
C GLU A 100 -15.44 -6.96 20.74
N GLU A 101 -15.50 -5.66 20.42
CA GLU A 101 -16.23 -4.66 21.23
C GLU A 101 -17.76 -4.79 21.10
N ASP A 102 -18.28 -5.29 19.97
CA ASP A 102 -19.70 -5.52 19.76
C ASP A 102 -20.05 -6.98 19.42
N GLU A 103 -19.05 -7.85 19.50
CA GLU A 103 -19.18 -9.29 19.27
C GLU A 103 -19.87 -9.63 17.94
N ASN A 104 -19.51 -8.91 16.88
CA ASN A 104 -20.00 -9.14 15.51
C ASN A 104 -18.85 -9.28 14.52
N TYR A 105 -19.08 -10.04 13.48
CA TYR A 105 -18.31 -9.91 12.24
C TYR A 105 -18.76 -8.63 11.54
N TRP A 106 -17.78 -7.84 11.12
CA TRP A 106 -17.97 -6.63 10.35
C TRP A 106 -17.45 -6.84 8.93
N ILE A 107 -18.17 -6.35 7.93
CA ILE A 107 -17.69 -6.27 6.57
C ILE A 107 -17.76 -4.82 6.09
N LEU A 108 -16.62 -4.30 5.66
CA LEU A 108 -16.50 -2.98 5.06
C LEU A 108 -16.54 -3.12 3.55
N ILE A 109 -17.25 -2.21 2.87
CA ILE A 109 -17.41 -2.21 1.42
C ILE A 109 -17.12 -0.81 0.91
N SER A 110 -16.30 -0.70 -0.14
CA SER A 110 -16.11 0.54 -0.90
C SER A 110 -17.37 0.86 -1.67
N ALA A 111 -17.89 2.09 -1.54
CA ALA A 111 -19.13 2.52 -2.17
C ALA A 111 -19.10 4.00 -2.53
N ARG A 112 -20.15 4.45 -3.25
CA ARG A 112 -20.35 5.86 -3.63
C ARG A 112 -21.78 6.28 -3.39
N ARG A 113 -21.97 7.29 -2.52
CA ARG A 113 -23.29 7.80 -2.11
C ARG A 113 -23.92 8.67 -3.18
N LEU A 114 -25.23 8.51 -3.43
CA LEU A 114 -25.96 9.31 -4.44
C LEU A 114 -26.25 10.75 -3.98
N ASP A 115 -26.34 11.00 -2.69
CA ASP A 115 -26.67 12.29 -2.09
C ASP A 115 -25.49 13.28 -2.00
N MET A 116 -24.33 12.91 -2.57
CA MET A 116 -23.09 13.72 -2.57
C MET A 116 -22.73 14.18 -3.99
N PRO A 117 -21.95 15.27 -4.15
CA PRO A 117 -21.41 15.66 -5.45
C PRO A 117 -20.60 14.53 -6.09
N VAL A 118 -20.74 14.31 -7.40
CA VAL A 118 -20.21 13.14 -8.12
C VAL A 118 -18.74 12.83 -7.80
N THR A 119 -17.88 13.83 -7.74
CA THR A 119 -16.45 13.65 -7.45
C THR A 119 -16.13 13.43 -5.95
N ARG A 120 -17.16 13.45 -5.09
CA ARG A 120 -17.02 13.41 -3.62
C ARG A 120 -17.89 12.32 -2.97
N ARG A 121 -18.38 11.39 -3.76
CA ARG A 121 -19.33 10.34 -3.35
C ARG A 121 -18.70 9.21 -2.57
N GLY A 122 -17.38 9.07 -2.60
CA GLY A 122 -16.67 7.95 -1.98
C GLY A 122 -16.99 7.80 -0.50
N CYS A 123 -17.35 6.57 -0.11
CA CYS A 123 -17.62 6.21 1.29
C CYS A 123 -17.26 4.75 1.54
N ILE A 124 -17.18 4.38 2.82
CA ILE A 124 -17.03 3.01 3.27
C ILE A 124 -18.28 2.63 4.04
N VAL A 125 -18.94 1.58 3.59
CA VAL A 125 -20.20 1.06 4.14
C VAL A 125 -19.91 -0.13 5.03
N LEU A 126 -20.65 -0.25 6.13
CA LEU A 126 -20.58 -1.34 7.09
C LEU A 126 -21.83 -2.21 7.02
N TYR A 127 -21.60 -3.53 6.98
CA TYR A 127 -22.58 -4.54 7.36
C TYR A 127 -22.05 -5.34 8.55
N ARG A 128 -22.96 -5.94 9.32
CA ARG A 128 -22.65 -6.78 10.50
C ARG A 128 -23.29 -8.14 10.38
N SER A 129 -22.64 -9.15 10.95
CA SER A 129 -23.15 -10.51 11.03
C SER A 129 -22.74 -11.17 12.34
N LYS A 130 -23.56 -12.10 12.83
CA LYS A 130 -23.21 -12.99 13.96
C LYS A 130 -22.61 -14.32 13.50
N ASN A 131 -22.68 -14.64 12.19
CA ASN A 131 -22.41 -15.99 11.69
C ASN A 131 -21.75 -16.03 10.29
N LEU A 132 -21.24 -14.89 9.78
CA LEU A 132 -20.64 -14.76 8.45
C LEU A 132 -21.56 -15.08 7.26
N LYS A 133 -22.86 -15.27 7.50
CA LYS A 133 -23.88 -15.58 6.48
C LYS A 133 -24.96 -14.53 6.39
N ASP A 134 -25.54 -14.17 7.52
CA ASP A 134 -26.66 -13.23 7.59
C ASP A 134 -26.14 -11.83 7.85
N TRP A 135 -26.07 -11.00 6.80
CA TRP A 135 -25.51 -9.67 6.87
C TRP A 135 -26.60 -8.60 7.04
N THR A 136 -26.46 -7.77 8.04
CA THR A 136 -27.35 -6.65 8.32
C THR A 136 -26.65 -5.33 8.00
N TYR A 137 -27.28 -4.53 7.14
CA TYR A 137 -26.82 -3.19 6.80
C TYR A 137 -26.81 -2.28 8.02
N TYR A 138 -25.67 -1.61 8.25
CA TYR A 138 -25.52 -0.60 9.30
C TYR A 138 -25.56 0.83 8.76
N GLY A 139 -24.81 1.09 7.68
CA GLY A 139 -24.68 2.42 7.07
C GLY A 139 -23.24 2.78 6.72
N PRO A 140 -23.02 3.97 6.20
CA PRO A 140 -21.67 4.46 5.93
C PRO A 140 -20.98 4.84 7.26
N ILE A 141 -19.80 4.25 7.51
CA ILE A 141 -18.98 4.58 8.70
C ILE A 141 -17.89 5.60 8.40
N TYR A 142 -17.61 5.83 7.13
CA TYR A 142 -16.66 6.84 6.69
C TYR A 142 -17.09 7.43 5.36
N SER A 143 -17.35 8.73 5.34
CA SER A 143 -17.77 9.47 4.14
C SER A 143 -17.06 10.84 4.16
N PRO A 144 -15.78 10.89 3.76
CA PRO A 144 -14.94 12.05 3.98
C PRO A 144 -15.25 13.25 3.09
N GLY A 145 -16.00 13.05 1.98
CA GLY A 145 -16.34 14.10 1.03
C GLY A 145 -15.13 14.69 0.28
N HIS A 146 -14.01 13.98 0.23
CA HIS A 146 -12.80 14.45 -0.46
C HIS A 146 -12.19 13.39 -1.39
N THR A 147 -12.80 12.22 -1.55
CA THR A 147 -12.34 11.17 -2.46
C THR A 147 -13.46 10.68 -3.37
N ASN A 148 -13.09 10.27 -4.57
CA ASN A 148 -14.03 9.68 -5.53
C ASN A 148 -14.52 8.31 -5.06
N CYS A 149 -13.57 7.41 -4.72
CA CYS A 149 -13.84 6.10 -4.14
C CYS A 149 -12.68 5.68 -3.22
N PRO A 150 -12.93 5.32 -1.96
CA PRO A 150 -11.91 4.76 -1.07
C PRO A 150 -11.80 3.26 -1.35
N GLU A 151 -10.81 2.82 -2.12
CA GLU A 151 -10.63 1.42 -2.51
C GLU A 151 -9.90 0.60 -1.45
N CYS A 152 -10.12 -0.69 -1.44
CA CYS A 152 -9.46 -1.66 -0.56
C CYS A 152 -9.47 -1.25 0.91
N PRO A 153 -10.63 -0.92 1.51
CA PRO A 153 -10.67 -0.50 2.91
C PRO A 153 -10.24 -1.62 3.84
N GLU A 154 -9.61 -1.25 4.94
CA GLU A 154 -9.33 -2.14 6.07
C GLU A 154 -9.51 -1.39 7.38
N MET A 155 -9.94 -2.09 8.40
CA MET A 155 -10.05 -1.57 9.77
C MET A 155 -9.47 -2.56 10.76
N TYR A 156 -8.65 -2.05 11.68
CA TYR A 156 -8.07 -2.87 12.75
C TYR A 156 -7.73 -2.01 13.97
N LYS A 157 -7.57 -2.67 15.11
CA LYS A 157 -7.11 -2.04 16.35
C LYS A 157 -5.67 -2.43 16.64
N MET A 158 -4.83 -1.46 16.97
CA MET A 158 -3.44 -1.69 17.32
C MET A 158 -2.93 -0.57 18.25
N GLY A 159 -2.17 -0.90 19.29
CA GLY A 159 -1.63 0.09 20.22
C GLY A 159 -2.68 0.98 20.90
N GLY A 160 -3.89 0.47 21.12
CA GLY A 160 -4.99 1.19 21.75
C GLY A 160 -5.81 2.08 20.80
N HIS A 161 -5.44 2.20 19.53
CA HIS A 161 -6.12 3.01 18.52
C HIS A 161 -6.77 2.15 17.44
N TRP A 162 -7.85 2.67 16.84
CA TRP A 162 -8.47 2.14 15.64
C TRP A 162 -7.85 2.80 14.40
N TYR A 163 -7.56 2.00 13.40
CA TYR A 163 -7.02 2.44 12.11
C TYR A 163 -7.99 2.06 10.99
N LEU A 164 -8.23 2.98 10.09
CA LEU A 164 -8.97 2.79 8.84
C LEU A 164 -8.04 3.14 7.69
N SER A 165 -7.55 2.15 6.96
CA SER A 165 -6.74 2.35 5.77
C SER A 165 -7.55 2.15 4.50
N TYR A 166 -7.18 2.84 3.44
CA TYR A 166 -7.78 2.71 2.11
C TYR A 166 -6.85 3.29 1.05
N SER A 167 -7.05 2.85 -0.19
CA SER A 167 -6.34 3.37 -1.35
C SER A 167 -7.17 4.40 -2.08
N ARG A 168 -6.52 5.37 -2.70
CA ARG A 168 -7.17 6.43 -3.48
C ARG A 168 -6.42 6.65 -4.78
N PHE A 169 -7.14 6.74 -5.89
CA PHE A 169 -6.55 6.93 -7.23
C PHE A 169 -6.80 8.32 -7.81
N SER A 170 -7.89 8.98 -7.41
CA SER A 170 -8.34 10.23 -8.03
C SER A 170 -7.58 11.47 -7.56
N GLU A 171 -7.01 11.43 -6.35
CA GLU A 171 -6.27 12.56 -5.76
C GLU A 171 -4.76 12.33 -5.82
N PHE A 172 -4.33 11.15 -5.39
CA PHE A 172 -2.94 10.76 -5.35
C PHE A 172 -2.87 9.23 -5.24
N VAL A 173 -2.17 8.57 -6.14
CA VAL A 173 -2.14 7.10 -6.20
C VAL A 173 -1.30 6.54 -5.05
N ASN A 174 -1.96 6.24 -3.95
CA ASN A 174 -1.34 5.66 -2.75
C ASN A 174 -2.36 5.06 -1.77
N THR A 175 -1.87 4.27 -0.83
CA THR A 175 -2.61 3.81 0.35
C THR A 175 -2.38 4.76 1.52
N ILE A 176 -3.47 5.17 2.16
CA ILE A 176 -3.45 6.09 3.31
C ILE A 176 -4.25 5.52 4.47
N TYR A 177 -4.11 6.13 5.65
CA TYR A 177 -4.86 5.73 6.83
C TYR A 177 -5.47 6.91 7.61
N ARG A 178 -6.43 6.57 8.44
CA ARG A 178 -7.03 7.42 9.45
C ARG A 178 -6.92 6.73 10.80
N VAL A 179 -6.96 7.49 11.89
CA VAL A 179 -6.87 6.99 13.26
C VAL A 179 -8.00 7.54 14.12
N SER A 180 -8.50 6.70 15.03
CA SER A 180 -9.57 7.05 15.96
C SER A 180 -9.45 6.26 17.26
N GLU A 181 -10.08 6.75 18.32
CA GLU A 181 -10.27 6.04 19.59
C GLU A 181 -11.45 5.07 19.54
N SER A 182 -12.29 5.15 18.49
CA SER A 182 -13.49 4.33 18.32
C SER A 182 -13.58 3.81 16.88
N PRO A 183 -14.12 2.59 16.66
CA PRO A 183 -14.32 2.05 15.31
C PRO A 183 -15.35 2.85 14.49
N PHE A 184 -16.12 3.71 15.15
CA PHE A 184 -17.09 4.61 14.49
C PHE A 184 -16.54 6.02 14.25
N GLY A 185 -15.27 6.28 14.60
CA GLY A 185 -14.71 7.61 14.52
C GLY A 185 -14.97 8.46 15.80
N PRO A 186 -14.75 9.77 15.76
CA PRO A 186 -14.34 10.54 14.57
C PRO A 186 -12.95 10.15 14.07
N TRP A 187 -12.84 10.03 12.75
CA TRP A 187 -11.59 9.64 12.08
C TRP A 187 -10.67 10.85 11.87
N ARG A 188 -9.54 10.85 12.54
CA ARG A 188 -8.53 11.90 12.45
C ARG A 188 -7.53 11.57 11.35
N LYS A 189 -7.16 12.59 10.55
CA LYS A 189 -6.03 12.51 9.63
C LYS A 189 -4.74 12.68 10.43
N PRO A 190 -3.80 11.71 10.40
CA PRO A 190 -2.48 11.88 11.01
C PRO A 190 -1.64 12.90 10.25
N LYS A 191 -0.53 13.32 10.84
CA LYS A 191 0.39 14.28 10.22
C LYS A 191 0.99 13.75 8.91
N LYS A 192 1.30 12.44 8.90
CA LYS A 192 1.72 11.68 7.72
C LYS A 192 0.77 10.50 7.56
N ASP A 193 -0.10 10.52 6.57
CA ASP A 193 -1.16 9.53 6.40
C ASP A 193 -0.85 8.43 5.35
N GLY A 194 0.30 8.49 4.67
CA GLY A 194 0.71 7.45 3.72
C GLY A 194 1.33 6.22 4.41
N ILE A 195 0.89 5.03 3.99
CA ILE A 195 1.52 3.76 4.42
C ILE A 195 2.80 3.50 3.65
N GLY A 196 2.91 4.01 2.45
CA GLY A 196 4.09 3.91 1.59
C GLY A 196 4.24 5.15 0.74
N GLY A 197 5.13 5.09 -0.23
CA GLY A 197 5.34 6.14 -1.21
C GLY A 197 4.20 6.23 -2.22
N ARG A 198 4.34 7.17 -3.16
CA ARG A 198 3.48 7.22 -4.34
C ARG A 198 3.55 5.88 -5.06
N ARG A 199 2.38 5.35 -5.47
CA ARG A 199 2.22 4.05 -6.14
C ARG A 199 2.32 2.81 -5.23
N PHE A 200 2.49 2.93 -3.94
CA PHE A 200 2.21 1.84 -3.01
C PHE A 200 0.69 1.75 -2.87
N TYR A 201 0.08 0.89 -3.69
CA TYR A 201 -1.35 0.94 -3.97
C TYR A 201 -2.07 -0.36 -3.64
N ALA A 202 -3.40 -0.26 -3.46
CA ALA A 202 -4.31 -1.36 -3.14
C ALA A 202 -3.80 -2.24 -2.00
N ALA A 203 -3.11 -1.63 -1.04
CA ALA A 203 -2.43 -2.37 0.00
C ALA A 203 -3.42 -3.00 0.97
N LYS A 204 -3.18 -4.28 1.25
CA LYS A 204 -3.88 -5.08 2.25
C LYS A 204 -2.90 -5.46 3.34
N SER A 205 -3.40 -5.61 4.56
CA SER A 205 -2.52 -5.92 5.69
C SER A 205 -2.87 -7.22 6.38
N MET A 206 -1.87 -7.80 7.03
CA MET A 206 -2.03 -8.91 7.95
C MET A 206 -1.25 -8.66 9.23
N GLN A 207 -1.71 -9.24 10.31
CA GLN A 207 -1.02 -9.29 11.59
C GLN A 207 -0.54 -10.72 11.82
N ASN A 208 0.74 -10.89 12.18
CA ASN A 208 1.26 -12.20 12.56
C ASN A 208 0.98 -12.51 14.05
N ASP A 209 1.33 -13.73 14.49
CA ASP A 209 1.12 -14.20 15.86
C ASP A 209 1.89 -13.38 16.92
N ASP A 210 2.96 -12.69 16.53
CA ASP A 210 3.72 -11.79 17.41
C ASP A 210 3.07 -10.39 17.52
N GLY A 211 1.95 -10.16 16.86
CA GLY A 211 1.25 -8.88 16.86
C GLY A 211 1.85 -7.82 15.94
N ARG A 212 2.85 -8.18 15.12
CA ARG A 212 3.41 -7.30 14.08
C ARG A 212 2.46 -7.23 12.89
N ARG A 213 2.28 -6.03 12.31
CA ARG A 213 1.41 -5.84 11.15
C ARG A 213 2.20 -5.40 9.92
N PHE A 214 1.90 -6.05 8.81
CA PHE A 214 2.57 -5.86 7.52
C PHE A 214 1.56 -5.49 6.45
N TYR A 215 1.87 -4.47 5.67
CA TYR A 215 1.11 -4.08 4.48
C TYR A 215 1.78 -4.60 3.21
N PHE A 216 0.97 -5.21 2.35
CA PHE A 216 1.34 -5.70 1.03
C PHE A 216 0.66 -4.84 -0.01
N GLY A 217 1.42 -4.09 -0.75
CA GLY A 217 0.94 -3.24 -1.83
C GLY A 217 1.64 -3.56 -3.14
N TRP A 218 1.16 -3.00 -4.23
CA TRP A 218 1.76 -3.16 -5.53
C TRP A 218 2.03 -1.82 -6.20
N ALA A 219 3.05 -1.79 -7.07
CA ALA A 219 3.39 -0.66 -7.90
C ALA A 219 3.04 -0.99 -9.35
N HIS A 220 2.27 -0.12 -9.99
CA HIS A 220 1.89 -0.26 -11.39
C HIS A 220 3.11 -0.20 -12.30
N ASP A 221 3.16 -1.08 -13.29
CA ASP A 221 4.11 -0.97 -14.39
C ASP A 221 3.66 0.04 -15.44
N ARG A 222 4.62 0.51 -16.22
CA ARG A 222 4.38 1.37 -17.37
C ARG A 222 4.90 0.72 -18.65
N ALA A 223 4.27 1.08 -19.76
CA ALA A 223 4.70 0.65 -21.08
C ALA A 223 6.18 0.97 -21.29
N GLU A 224 6.91 0.01 -21.86
CA GLU A 224 8.34 0.12 -22.20
C GLU A 224 9.25 0.44 -20.99
N GLN A 225 8.79 0.19 -19.76
CA GLN A 225 9.51 0.59 -18.52
C GLN A 225 9.87 2.09 -18.51
N SER A 226 9.08 2.91 -19.20
CA SER A 226 9.30 4.34 -19.38
C SER A 226 8.46 5.18 -18.43
N ASP A 227 9.04 6.22 -17.84
CA ASP A 227 8.30 7.18 -17.00
C ASP A 227 7.19 7.92 -17.75
N LYS A 228 7.26 7.95 -19.08
CA LYS A 228 6.25 8.54 -19.98
C LYS A 228 5.29 7.50 -20.56
N GLY A 229 5.53 6.21 -20.32
CA GLY A 229 4.69 5.12 -20.79
C GLY A 229 3.29 5.13 -20.18
N GLU A 230 2.33 4.53 -20.87
CA GLU A 230 0.99 4.28 -20.35
C GLU A 230 1.06 3.36 -19.13
N TRP A 231 0.15 3.57 -18.18
CA TRP A 231 0.01 2.70 -17.03
C TRP A 231 -0.63 1.37 -17.44
N TYR A 232 -0.01 0.28 -17.01
CA TYR A 232 -0.60 -1.04 -17.14
C TYR A 232 -1.44 -1.39 -15.92
N TRP A 233 -2.45 -2.20 -16.15
CA TRP A 233 -3.18 -2.89 -15.09
C TRP A 233 -2.40 -4.15 -14.69
N GLY A 234 -1.31 -3.97 -14.02
CA GLY A 234 -0.38 -4.98 -13.59
C GLY A 234 0.82 -4.31 -12.97
N GLY A 235 1.73 -5.08 -12.44
CA GLY A 235 2.94 -4.56 -11.83
C GLY A 235 3.60 -5.53 -10.88
N THR A 236 4.39 -4.99 -9.98
CA THR A 236 5.22 -5.74 -9.06
C THR A 236 4.73 -5.53 -7.62
N PHE A 237 4.64 -6.59 -6.84
CA PHE A 237 4.47 -6.45 -5.39
C PHE A 237 5.68 -5.72 -4.81
N CYS A 238 5.37 -4.70 -4.01
CA CYS A 238 6.38 -3.98 -3.25
C CYS A 238 6.89 -4.84 -2.09
N ILE A 239 8.08 -4.54 -1.61
CA ILE A 239 8.55 -5.07 -0.32
C ILE A 239 7.49 -4.75 0.75
N PRO A 240 7.08 -5.71 1.58
CA PRO A 240 6.12 -5.46 2.65
C PRO A 240 6.55 -4.33 3.57
N HIS A 241 5.59 -3.55 4.03
CA HIS A 241 5.84 -2.45 4.96
C HIS A 241 5.32 -2.83 6.34
N GLU A 242 6.21 -2.93 7.30
CA GLU A 242 5.83 -3.11 8.70
C GLU A 242 5.40 -1.77 9.30
N VAL A 243 4.26 -1.75 10.01
CA VAL A 243 3.76 -0.56 10.69
C VAL A 243 3.81 -0.72 12.19
N VAL A 244 4.23 0.35 12.87
CA VAL A 244 4.35 0.39 14.33
C VAL A 244 3.66 1.66 14.84
N PRO A 245 2.68 1.54 15.74
CA PRO A 245 2.00 2.72 16.28
C PRO A 245 2.91 3.49 17.23
N THR A 246 2.79 4.81 17.20
CA THR A 246 3.33 5.72 18.20
C THR A 246 2.30 5.94 19.32
N GLU A 247 2.70 6.55 20.42
CA GLU A 247 1.80 6.86 21.55
C GLU A 247 0.58 7.71 21.16
N ASN A 248 0.73 8.59 20.17
CA ASN A 248 -0.35 9.44 19.67
C ASN A 248 -1.12 8.82 18.49
N GLY A 249 -0.91 7.54 18.20
CA GLY A 249 -1.59 6.79 17.16
C GLY A 249 -1.11 7.06 15.73
N GLU A 250 0.01 7.77 15.52
CA GLU A 250 0.62 7.81 14.19
C GLU A 250 1.35 6.50 13.90
N LEU A 251 1.37 6.08 12.64
CA LEU A 251 2.08 4.88 12.22
C LEU A 251 3.48 5.23 11.70
N ASN A 252 4.49 4.62 12.31
CA ASN A 252 5.82 4.54 11.72
C ASN A 252 5.86 3.36 10.76
N VAL A 253 6.32 3.62 9.54
CA VAL A 253 6.49 2.60 8.49
C VAL A 253 7.97 2.25 8.42
N LYS A 254 8.29 0.96 8.46
CA LYS A 254 9.67 0.47 8.39
C LYS A 254 9.80 -0.76 7.51
N LEU A 255 11.02 -1.07 7.12
CA LEU A 255 11.38 -2.35 6.50
C LEU A 255 11.26 -3.46 7.55
N PRO A 256 10.61 -4.60 7.24
CA PRO A 256 10.65 -5.77 8.10
C PRO A 256 12.09 -6.27 8.31
N CYS A 257 12.42 -6.67 9.54
CA CYS A 257 13.78 -7.10 9.87
C CYS A 257 14.22 -8.38 9.13
N GLU A 258 13.29 -9.16 8.63
CA GLU A 258 13.52 -10.33 7.80
C GLU A 258 14.34 -9.99 6.55
N TYR A 259 14.17 -8.78 6.01
CA TYR A 259 14.94 -8.30 4.85
C TYR A 259 16.37 -7.93 5.17
N GLU A 260 16.73 -7.69 6.42
CA GLU A 260 18.12 -7.38 6.79
C GLU A 260 19.02 -8.61 6.62
N HIS A 261 18.47 -9.81 6.78
CA HIS A 261 19.22 -11.07 6.73
C HIS A 261 19.57 -11.55 5.33
N ILE A 262 18.91 -11.02 4.28
CA ILE A 262 19.25 -11.37 2.89
C ILE A 262 20.52 -10.68 2.39
N PHE A 263 21.00 -9.66 3.11
CA PHE A 263 22.21 -8.90 2.78
C PHE A 263 23.35 -9.30 3.74
N ASP A 264 23.81 -10.55 3.63
CA ASP A 264 24.79 -11.18 4.53
C ASP A 264 26.26 -10.92 4.14
N LYS A 265 26.51 -10.42 2.93
CA LYS A 265 27.85 -10.19 2.40
C LYS A 265 28.19 -8.71 2.36
N ALA A 266 29.31 -8.34 2.97
CA ALA A 266 29.81 -6.98 2.86
C ALA A 266 30.25 -6.67 1.42
N VAL A 267 29.73 -5.60 0.85
CA VAL A 267 30.14 -5.09 -0.45
C VAL A 267 31.51 -4.42 -0.34
N ASN A 268 32.44 -4.81 -1.20
CA ASN A 268 33.70 -4.11 -1.36
C ASN A 268 33.51 -2.91 -2.28
N TRP A 269 33.58 -1.72 -1.74
CA TRP A 269 33.52 -0.49 -2.51
C TRP A 269 34.84 0.24 -2.51
N LYS A 270 35.11 0.98 -3.59
CA LYS A 270 36.29 1.81 -3.73
C LYS A 270 35.85 3.24 -3.93
N TYR A 271 36.52 4.13 -3.23
CA TYR A 271 36.45 5.55 -3.53
C TYR A 271 37.18 5.82 -4.85
N ILE A 272 36.51 6.45 -5.82
CA ILE A 272 37.07 6.60 -7.18
C ILE A 272 37.49 8.03 -7.46
N SER A 273 36.63 8.98 -7.16
CA SER A 273 36.89 10.37 -7.54
C SER A 273 36.07 11.33 -6.67
N VAL A 274 36.53 12.55 -6.70
CA VAL A 274 35.91 13.70 -6.06
C VAL A 274 35.67 14.75 -7.10
N LEU A 275 34.53 15.37 -7.06
CA LEU A 275 34.25 16.65 -7.68
C LEU A 275 34.07 17.68 -6.55
N GLY A 276 34.72 18.83 -6.68
CA GLY A 276 34.70 19.83 -5.60
C GLY A 276 35.58 19.45 -4.40
N ASN A 277 35.25 19.95 -3.23
CA ASN A 277 36.00 19.74 -2.00
C ASN A 277 35.45 18.55 -1.19
N ALA A 278 35.77 17.33 -1.59
CA ALA A 278 35.50 16.16 -0.80
C ALA A 278 36.82 15.59 -0.23
N LYS A 279 36.76 15.08 0.99
CA LYS A 279 37.90 14.49 1.67
C LYS A 279 37.51 13.13 2.24
N ASP A 280 38.26 12.12 1.81
CA ASP A 280 38.20 10.79 2.38
C ASP A 280 39.13 10.73 3.62
N TYR A 281 38.56 10.35 4.74
CA TYR A 281 39.30 10.17 6.00
C TYR A 281 39.65 8.71 6.27
N GLY A 282 39.37 7.81 5.35
CA GLY A 282 39.41 6.38 5.61
C GLY A 282 38.22 5.92 6.45
N GLU A 283 38.27 4.64 6.91
CA GLU A 283 37.23 4.06 7.76
C GLU A 283 35.78 4.27 7.29
N LYS A 284 35.59 4.33 5.98
CA LYS A 284 34.28 4.56 5.35
C LYS A 284 33.64 5.94 5.71
N THR A 285 34.45 6.93 5.97
CA THR A 285 34.00 8.28 6.32
C THR A 285 34.43 9.28 5.24
N ILE A 286 33.46 10.02 4.69
CA ILE A 286 33.66 11.04 3.68
C ILE A 286 33.11 12.37 4.19
N THR A 287 33.87 13.45 4.05
CA THR A 287 33.38 14.80 4.28
C THR A 287 33.26 15.52 2.94
N LEU A 288 32.09 16.08 2.70
CA LEU A 288 31.78 16.91 1.54
C LEU A 288 31.68 18.36 1.99
N ASN A 289 32.28 19.27 1.24
CA ASN A 289 32.22 20.70 1.51
C ASN A 289 32.00 21.46 0.19
N ALA A 290 30.91 22.18 0.08
CA ALA A 290 30.46 22.85 -1.14
C ALA A 290 30.11 24.33 -0.83
N LEU A 291 31.10 25.12 -0.42
CA LEU A 291 30.89 26.53 -0.02
C LEU A 291 30.41 27.43 -1.16
N GLU A 292 30.83 27.15 -2.37
CA GLU A 292 30.56 28.02 -3.54
C GLU A 292 29.90 27.29 -4.70
N SER A 293 29.73 25.98 -4.63
CA SER A 293 29.23 25.15 -5.72
C SER A 293 28.70 23.83 -5.19
N CYS A 294 29.13 22.70 -5.77
CA CYS A 294 28.76 21.37 -5.38
C CYS A 294 29.99 20.52 -5.03
N SER A 295 29.80 19.47 -4.26
CA SER A 295 30.84 18.53 -3.91
C SER A 295 30.29 17.10 -3.95
N TYR A 296 30.97 16.21 -4.65
CA TYR A 296 30.60 14.81 -4.81
C TYR A 296 31.72 13.88 -4.42
N GLY A 297 31.37 12.77 -3.76
CA GLY A 297 32.24 11.64 -3.56
C GLY A 297 31.66 10.42 -4.27
N PHE A 298 32.40 9.82 -5.21
CA PHE A 298 31.94 8.66 -5.96
C PHE A 298 32.48 7.36 -5.38
N LEU A 299 31.58 6.45 -5.08
CA LEU A 299 31.88 5.12 -4.61
C LEU A 299 31.52 4.11 -5.70
N ARG A 300 32.42 3.17 -5.98
CA ARG A 300 32.16 2.10 -6.94
C ARG A 300 32.05 0.77 -6.24
N HIS A 301 31.00 0.02 -6.57
CA HIS A 301 30.80 -1.38 -6.23
C HIS A 301 30.33 -2.16 -7.47
N THR A 302 30.28 -3.46 -7.36
CA THR A 302 29.96 -4.38 -8.48
C THR A 302 28.60 -5.02 -8.35
N GLU A 303 27.96 -4.89 -7.21
CA GLU A 303 26.67 -5.53 -6.92
C GLU A 303 25.51 -4.72 -7.50
N GLU A 304 24.57 -5.41 -8.11
CA GLU A 304 23.34 -4.80 -8.66
C GLU A 304 22.29 -4.58 -7.55
N SER A 305 22.25 -5.49 -6.60
CA SER A 305 21.32 -5.44 -5.44
C SER A 305 22.12 -5.33 -4.15
N TYR A 306 21.82 -4.32 -3.36
CA TYR A 306 22.51 -4.05 -2.10
C TYR A 306 21.65 -3.28 -1.11
N MET A 307 21.97 -3.40 0.15
CA MET A 307 21.46 -2.52 1.20
C MET A 307 22.55 -1.52 1.60
N LEU A 308 22.24 -0.22 1.54
CA LEU A 308 23.12 0.85 1.98
C LEU A 308 22.65 1.41 3.32
N THR A 309 23.50 1.32 4.32
CA THR A 309 23.30 2.01 5.59
C THR A 309 24.34 3.11 5.73
N CYS A 310 23.90 4.34 5.93
CA CYS A 310 24.81 5.46 6.16
C CYS A 310 24.30 6.39 7.26
N LYS A 311 25.24 7.04 7.94
CA LYS A 311 24.96 8.12 8.87
C LYS A 311 25.38 9.43 8.23
N ILE A 312 24.43 10.32 7.98
CA ILE A 312 24.69 11.64 7.47
C ILE A 312 24.63 12.64 8.62
N VAL A 313 25.64 13.49 8.72
CA VAL A 313 25.73 14.52 9.75
C VAL A 313 25.85 15.89 9.03
N PRO A 314 24.71 16.54 8.71
CA PRO A 314 24.74 17.84 8.08
C PRO A 314 25.19 18.90 9.06
N ARG A 315 25.92 19.91 8.57
CA ARG A 315 26.27 21.10 9.33
C ARG A 315 25.22 22.22 9.12
N GLU A 316 25.25 23.27 9.93
CA GLU A 316 24.22 24.32 9.91
C GLU A 316 24.13 25.08 8.57
N THR A 317 25.19 25.09 7.78
CA THR A 317 25.34 25.89 6.56
C THR A 317 25.06 25.13 5.26
N TYR A 318 24.25 24.06 5.28
CA TYR A 318 23.87 23.35 4.05
C TYR A 318 22.54 23.85 3.50
N ASP A 319 22.38 23.80 2.17
CA ASP A 319 21.10 23.98 1.48
C ASP A 319 20.48 22.64 1.16
N THR A 320 21.17 21.84 0.35
CA THR A 320 20.78 20.48 -0.02
C THR A 320 21.95 19.51 0.11
N PHE A 321 21.64 18.26 0.42
CA PHE A 321 22.60 17.15 0.33
C PHE A 321 21.83 15.86 0.01
N GLY A 322 22.55 14.80 -0.33
CA GLY A 322 21.87 13.53 -0.56
C GLY A 322 22.79 12.43 -1.06
N ILE A 323 22.15 11.39 -1.61
CA ILE A 323 22.81 10.21 -2.16
C ILE A 323 22.34 10.00 -3.58
N LEU A 324 23.29 9.95 -4.52
CA LEU A 324 23.07 9.57 -5.90
C LEU A 324 23.26 8.06 -6.02
N LEU A 325 22.24 7.36 -6.47
CA LEU A 325 22.27 5.91 -6.71
C LEU A 325 22.30 5.65 -8.22
N LYS A 326 23.01 4.61 -8.64
CA LYS A 326 23.16 4.24 -10.07
C LYS A 326 23.66 5.38 -10.94
N SER A 327 24.55 6.21 -10.41
CA SER A 327 25.10 7.38 -11.10
C SER A 327 26.28 6.99 -11.99
N ASP A 328 26.38 7.63 -13.15
CA ASP A 328 27.62 7.67 -13.91
C ASP A 328 28.64 8.63 -13.25
N LYS A 329 29.86 8.72 -13.82
CA LYS A 329 30.93 9.57 -13.26
C LYS A 329 30.64 11.06 -13.34
N GLU A 330 29.75 11.45 -14.25
CA GLU A 330 29.42 12.85 -14.54
C GLU A 330 28.12 13.26 -13.81
N ALA A 331 27.48 12.32 -13.12
CA ALA A 331 26.17 12.50 -12.50
C ALA A 331 25.09 12.95 -13.51
N SER A 332 25.25 12.54 -14.78
CA SER A 332 24.32 12.91 -15.85
C SER A 332 22.98 12.15 -15.79
N GLY A 333 22.96 11.00 -15.16
CA GLY A 333 21.75 10.20 -14.89
C GLY A 333 21.89 9.44 -13.59
N CYS A 334 20.91 9.54 -12.72
CA CYS A 334 20.92 8.85 -11.43
C CYS A 334 19.57 8.90 -10.71
N LEU A 335 19.43 8.08 -9.69
CA LEU A 335 18.36 8.21 -8.68
C LEU A 335 18.92 9.04 -7.52
N PHE A 336 18.30 10.15 -7.21
CA PHE A 336 18.77 11.07 -6.18
C PHE A 336 17.84 11.09 -4.96
N LEU A 337 18.35 10.63 -3.83
CA LEU A 337 17.75 10.84 -2.54
C LEU A 337 18.21 12.18 -1.99
N GLU A 338 17.40 13.23 -2.11
CA GLU A 338 17.68 14.60 -1.75
C GLU A 338 17.10 14.96 -0.39
N PHE A 339 17.87 15.65 0.42
CA PHE A 339 17.47 16.32 1.63
C PHE A 339 17.56 17.83 1.42
N ASP A 340 16.44 18.51 1.33
CA ASP A 340 16.30 19.95 1.11
C ASP A 340 15.91 20.65 2.40
N LYS A 341 16.78 21.48 2.93
CA LYS A 341 16.57 22.22 4.18
C LYS A 341 15.55 23.34 4.01
N ALA A 342 15.60 24.06 2.91
CA ALA A 342 14.73 25.20 2.65
C ALA A 342 13.28 24.75 2.52
N MET A 343 13.04 23.65 1.83
CA MET A 343 11.73 23.06 1.65
C MET A 343 11.31 22.12 2.81
N GLN A 344 12.22 21.85 3.75
CA GLN A 344 12.03 20.85 4.82
C GLN A 344 11.51 19.51 4.28
N ARG A 345 12.09 19.05 3.19
CA ARG A 345 11.63 17.92 2.39
C ARG A 345 12.72 16.92 2.13
N VAL A 346 12.34 15.64 2.10
CA VAL A 346 13.12 14.56 1.52
C VAL A 346 12.44 14.14 0.23
N SER A 347 13.18 14.10 -0.87
CA SER A 347 12.69 13.75 -2.21
C SER A 347 13.50 12.60 -2.77
N PHE A 348 12.85 11.75 -3.55
CA PHE A 348 13.52 10.74 -4.37
C PHE A 348 13.25 11.08 -5.83
N LEU A 349 14.27 11.48 -6.53
CA LEU A 349 14.21 12.09 -7.87
C LEU A 349 14.91 11.19 -8.88
N ASN A 350 14.39 11.13 -10.08
CA ASN A 350 15.08 10.57 -11.24
C ASN A 350 15.73 11.74 -12.01
N LEU A 351 17.04 11.76 -12.09
CA LEU A 351 17.80 12.81 -12.79
C LEU A 351 18.33 12.30 -14.14
N PRO A 352 18.39 13.14 -15.17
CA PRO A 352 17.89 14.51 -15.16
C PRO A 352 16.37 14.52 -15.02
N MET A 353 15.85 15.43 -14.25
CA MET A 353 14.40 15.68 -14.25
C MET A 353 13.98 16.01 -15.67
N GLY A 354 12.80 15.50 -16.07
CA GLY A 354 12.27 15.81 -17.40
C GLY A 354 12.30 17.32 -17.65
N VAL A 355 12.81 17.72 -18.79
CA VAL A 355 12.84 19.13 -19.16
C VAL A 355 11.41 19.64 -19.17
N ASP A 356 11.14 20.72 -18.42
CA ASP A 356 9.87 21.41 -18.47
C ASP A 356 9.59 21.79 -19.94
N PRO A 357 8.42 21.43 -20.50
CA PRO A 357 8.11 21.73 -21.89
C PRO A 357 8.07 23.23 -22.24
N PHE A 358 8.20 24.08 -21.24
CA PHE A 358 8.30 25.53 -21.41
C PHE A 358 9.75 26.07 -21.54
N TRP A 359 10.78 25.19 -21.47
CA TRP A 359 12.19 25.55 -21.69
C TRP A 359 12.71 24.95 -22.97
#